data_bcaa4afdb03475c32812da6c0cf66bcb
#
_entry.id   bcaa4afdb03475c32812da6c0cf66bcb
#
_cell.length_a   1.000
_cell.length_b   1.000
_cell.length_c   1.000
_cell.angle_alpha   90.00
_cell.angle_beta   90.00
_cell.angle_gamma   90.00
#
_symmetry.space_group_name_H-M   'P 1'
#
loop_
_entity.id
_entity.type
_entity.pdbx_description
1 polymer ?
#
loop_
_entity_poly.entity_id
_entity_poly.type
_entity_poly.pdbx_seq_one_letter_code
_entity_poly.pdbx_strand_id
1 'polypeptide(L)'
;HYGDFRFRQIEILYNMARMDSAEAHNWLKDNLFQQRVDARKKQEYKAKFKGQERADWKEIQTEWMKYCLMLKYRDNALFRKDLFACRGKLPVEDATKTNYASNLFWGARLIELEGKKYYFGCNVLGKLLAQLRDNGGKLEYKLPEDLHLFGKPVINL
;
A
#
# COMPACT_ATOMS: atom_id res chain seq x y z
N HIS A 1 -6.59 -11.32 4.07
CA HIS A 1 -7.12 -12.08 2.92
C HIS A 1 -7.85 -11.14 1.97
N TYR A 2 -7.89 -11.49 0.68
CA TYR A 2 -8.77 -10.88 -0.31
C TYR A 2 -9.56 -12.02 -0.98
N GLY A 3 -10.85 -12.15 -0.71
CA GLY A 3 -11.61 -13.35 -1.04
C GLY A 3 -10.91 -14.60 -0.47
N ASP A 4 -10.73 -15.61 -1.30
CA ASP A 4 -10.04 -16.86 -0.96
C ASP A 4 -8.51 -16.75 -1.00
N PHE A 5 -7.98 -15.59 -1.41
CA PHE A 5 -6.54 -15.42 -1.54
C PHE A 5 -5.91 -14.93 -0.23
N ARG A 6 -4.96 -15.72 0.26
CA ARG A 6 -4.09 -15.34 1.37
C ARG A 6 -2.75 -14.87 0.83
N PHE A 7 -2.32 -13.68 1.21
CA PHE A 7 -1.00 -13.15 0.87
C PHE A 7 -0.25 -12.69 2.11
N ARG A 8 1.06 -12.81 2.06
CA ARG A 8 1.93 -12.53 3.19
C ARG A 8 2.08 -11.03 3.47
N GLN A 9 2.01 -10.20 2.44
CA GLN A 9 2.23 -8.77 2.52
C GLN A 9 1.15 -7.99 1.75
N ILE A 10 0.59 -6.97 2.37
CA ILE A 10 -0.45 -6.12 1.75
C ILE A 10 0.07 -5.36 0.52
N GLU A 11 1.38 -5.13 0.44
CA GLU A 11 2.03 -4.50 -0.70
C GLU A 11 1.79 -5.25 -2.01
N ILE A 12 1.58 -6.57 -1.95
CA ILE A 12 1.26 -7.38 -3.14
C ILE A 12 -0.10 -6.98 -3.67
N LEU A 13 -1.11 -6.92 -2.81
CA LEU A 13 -2.45 -6.47 -3.19
C LEU A 13 -2.43 -5.02 -3.72
N TYR A 14 -1.64 -4.14 -3.08
CA TYR A 14 -1.49 -2.77 -3.56
C TYR A 14 -0.95 -2.73 -4.99
N ASN A 15 0.08 -3.52 -5.30
CA ASN A 15 0.65 -3.57 -6.65
C ASN A 15 -0.25 -4.26 -7.68
N MET A 16 -1.18 -5.13 -7.26
CA MET A 16 -2.11 -5.79 -8.19
C MET A 16 -3.01 -4.79 -8.87
N ALA A 17 -3.66 -3.90 -8.12
CA ALA A 17 -4.57 -2.93 -8.70
C ALA A 17 -3.87 -1.86 -9.56
N ARG A 18 -2.56 -1.76 -9.47
CA ARG A 18 -1.78 -0.90 -10.36
C ARG A 18 -1.80 -1.37 -11.81
N MET A 19 -1.96 -2.68 -12.04
CA MET A 19 -1.96 -3.28 -13.38
C MET A 19 -3.37 -3.62 -13.81
N ASP A 20 -3.69 -3.28 -15.05
CA ASP A 20 -4.97 -3.65 -15.69
C ASP A 20 -4.80 -4.91 -16.54
N SER A 21 -4.29 -5.98 -15.91
CA SER A 21 -3.92 -7.19 -16.61
C SER A 21 -4.08 -8.42 -15.71
N ALA A 22 -4.95 -9.34 -16.13
CA ALA A 22 -5.13 -10.63 -15.45
C ALA A 22 -3.83 -11.45 -15.43
N GLU A 23 -2.98 -11.33 -16.46
CA GLU A 23 -1.67 -11.98 -16.49
C GLU A 23 -0.75 -11.44 -15.37
N ALA A 24 -0.72 -10.11 -15.19
CA ALA A 24 0.06 -9.49 -14.12
C ALA A 24 -0.43 -9.92 -12.73
N HIS A 25 -1.75 -10.00 -12.53
CA HIS A 25 -2.34 -10.47 -11.28
C HIS A 25 -1.97 -11.94 -10.98
N ASN A 26 -2.07 -12.81 -11.98
CA ASN A 26 -1.69 -14.21 -11.83
C ASN A 26 -0.18 -14.37 -11.55
N TRP A 27 0.65 -13.61 -12.23
CA TRP A 27 2.09 -13.62 -11.97
C TRP A 27 2.42 -13.22 -10.52
N LEU A 28 1.80 -12.17 -10.00
CA LEU A 28 1.97 -11.76 -8.59
C LEU A 28 1.51 -12.85 -7.64
N LYS A 29 0.36 -13.47 -7.91
CA LYS A 29 -0.16 -14.59 -7.11
C LYS A 29 0.84 -15.74 -7.06
N ASP A 30 1.33 -16.18 -8.20
CA ASP A 30 2.16 -17.37 -8.31
C ASP A 30 3.58 -17.17 -7.77
N ASN A 31 4.11 -15.93 -7.86
CA ASN A 31 5.49 -15.64 -7.49
C ASN A 31 5.67 -14.98 -6.12
N LEU A 32 4.66 -14.29 -5.58
CA LEU A 32 4.83 -13.45 -4.40
C LEU A 32 3.86 -13.70 -3.25
N PHE A 33 2.74 -14.39 -3.45
CA PHE A 33 1.72 -14.54 -2.40
C PHE A 33 2.24 -15.25 -1.15
N GLN A 34 3.02 -16.29 -1.33
CA GLN A 34 3.52 -17.14 -0.25
C GLN A 34 4.98 -16.84 0.13
N GLN A 35 5.64 -15.95 -0.59
CA GLN A 35 7.04 -15.62 -0.40
C GLN A 35 7.21 -14.23 0.24
N ARG A 36 8.37 -14.00 0.85
CA ARG A 36 8.78 -12.65 1.19
C ARG A 36 9.13 -11.90 -0.09
N VAL A 37 8.50 -10.76 -0.31
CA VAL A 37 8.78 -9.91 -1.47
C VAL A 37 10.20 -9.36 -1.33
N ASP A 38 11.07 -9.69 -2.27
CA ASP A 38 12.40 -9.13 -2.38
C ASP A 38 12.51 -8.08 -3.51
N ALA A 39 13.57 -7.30 -3.49
CA ALA A 39 13.80 -6.25 -4.46
C ALA A 39 13.94 -6.79 -5.90
N ARG A 40 14.54 -7.98 -6.07
CA ARG A 40 14.74 -8.63 -7.38
C ARG A 40 13.40 -9.01 -8.01
N LYS A 41 12.51 -9.65 -7.26
CA LYS A 41 11.17 -10.03 -7.73
C LYS A 41 10.32 -8.81 -8.07
N LYS A 42 10.44 -7.72 -7.31
CA LYS A 42 9.77 -6.45 -7.63
C LYS A 42 10.29 -5.85 -8.95
N GLN A 43 11.58 -5.92 -9.20
CA GLN A 43 12.17 -5.43 -10.46
C GLN A 43 11.74 -6.29 -11.65
N GLU A 44 11.74 -7.61 -11.49
CA GLU A 44 11.27 -8.56 -12.48
C GLU A 44 9.82 -8.28 -12.88
N TYR A 45 8.94 -8.12 -11.90
CA TYR A 45 7.54 -7.75 -12.12
C TYR A 45 7.40 -6.43 -12.89
N LYS A 46 8.09 -5.39 -12.45
CA LYS A 46 8.03 -4.07 -13.09
C LYS A 46 8.55 -4.09 -14.53
N ALA A 47 9.61 -4.86 -14.79
CA ALA A 47 10.16 -4.99 -16.14
C ALA A 47 9.21 -5.77 -17.06
N LYS A 48 8.66 -6.89 -16.56
CA LYS A 48 7.76 -7.76 -17.35
C LYS A 48 6.47 -7.04 -17.75
N PHE A 49 5.88 -6.26 -16.86
CA PHE A 49 4.58 -5.61 -17.07
C PHE A 49 4.67 -4.10 -17.29
N LYS A 50 5.83 -3.63 -17.73
CA LYS A 50 6.03 -2.21 -18.06
C LYS A 50 5.04 -1.75 -19.14
N GLY A 51 4.34 -0.65 -18.89
CA GLY A 51 3.36 -0.09 -19.82
C GLY A 51 1.97 -0.73 -19.74
N GLN A 52 1.73 -1.65 -18.79
CA GLN A 52 0.42 -2.22 -18.52
C GLN A 52 -0.23 -1.63 -17.25
N GLU A 53 0.32 -0.53 -16.75
CA GLU A 53 -0.27 0.19 -15.63
C GLU A 53 -1.58 0.84 -16.04
N ARG A 54 -2.55 0.89 -15.12
CA ARG A 54 -3.78 1.66 -15.29
C ARG A 54 -3.45 3.12 -15.55
N ALA A 55 -4.15 3.72 -16.53
CA ALA A 55 -3.94 5.12 -16.88
C ALA A 55 -4.28 6.08 -15.72
N ASP A 56 -5.30 5.72 -14.92
CA ASP A 56 -5.78 6.46 -13.76
C ASP A 56 -5.11 6.08 -12.44
N TRP A 57 -3.99 5.31 -12.49
CA TRP A 57 -3.34 4.82 -11.27
C TRP A 57 -2.99 5.92 -10.27
N LYS A 58 -2.53 7.07 -10.75
CA LYS A 58 -2.14 8.19 -9.87
C LYS A 58 -3.32 8.77 -9.11
N GLU A 59 -4.50 8.76 -9.70
CA GLU A 59 -5.73 9.25 -9.11
C GLU A 59 -6.29 8.29 -8.07
N ILE A 60 -6.22 6.99 -8.33
CA ILE A 60 -6.84 5.95 -7.48
C ILE A 60 -5.91 5.35 -6.42
N GLN A 61 -4.59 5.53 -6.54
CA GLN A 61 -3.63 4.85 -5.67
C GLN A 61 -3.85 5.08 -4.17
N THR A 62 -4.30 6.27 -3.78
CA THR A 62 -4.58 6.59 -2.37
C THR A 62 -5.86 5.91 -1.91
N GLU A 63 -6.90 5.92 -2.73
CA GLU A 63 -8.17 5.25 -2.44
C GLU A 63 -7.97 3.74 -2.33
N TRP A 64 -7.16 3.17 -3.23
CA TRP A 64 -6.79 1.77 -3.16
C TRP A 64 -5.93 1.43 -1.94
N MET A 65 -5.03 2.32 -1.52
CA MET A 65 -4.27 2.13 -0.28
C MET A 65 -5.18 2.11 0.94
N LYS A 66 -6.19 2.97 1.02
CA LYS A 66 -7.20 2.95 2.11
C LYS A 66 -7.87 1.58 2.19
N TYR A 67 -8.33 1.05 1.06
CA TYR A 67 -8.91 -0.29 0.97
C TYR A 67 -7.94 -1.37 1.48
N CYS A 68 -6.70 -1.36 1.01
CA CYS A 68 -5.66 -2.30 1.44
C CYS A 68 -5.42 -2.24 2.96
N LEU A 69 -5.36 -1.04 3.53
CA LEU A 69 -5.12 -0.85 4.95
C LEU A 69 -6.30 -1.34 5.80
N MET A 70 -7.54 -1.16 5.34
CA MET A 70 -8.73 -1.69 6.02
C MET A 70 -8.72 -3.23 6.03
N LEU A 71 -8.37 -3.88 4.92
CA LEU A 71 -8.17 -5.33 4.88
C LEU A 71 -7.09 -5.78 5.87
N LYS A 72 -5.95 -5.11 5.90
CA LYS A 72 -4.88 -5.43 6.83
C LYS A 72 -5.32 -5.24 8.29
N TYR A 73 -6.05 -4.19 8.57
CA TYR A 73 -6.59 -3.94 9.90
C TYR A 73 -7.58 -5.03 10.32
N ARG A 74 -8.49 -5.43 9.44
CA ARG A 74 -9.48 -6.47 9.68
C ARG A 74 -8.82 -7.82 10.02
N ASP A 75 -7.82 -8.22 9.24
CA ASP A 75 -7.30 -9.59 9.24
C ASP A 75 -6.00 -9.78 10.05
N ASN A 76 -5.38 -8.71 10.58
CA ASN A 76 -4.10 -8.79 11.27
C ASN A 76 -4.17 -8.18 12.68
N ALA A 77 -4.33 -9.03 13.68
CA ALA A 77 -4.42 -8.63 15.08
C ALA A 77 -3.13 -7.96 15.59
N LEU A 78 -1.95 -8.41 15.15
CA LEU A 78 -0.68 -7.82 15.53
C LEU A 78 -0.55 -6.40 14.98
N PHE A 79 -0.90 -6.20 13.71
CA PHE A 79 -0.93 -4.86 13.11
C PHE A 79 -1.86 -3.91 13.88
N ARG A 80 -3.06 -4.36 14.28
CA ARG A 80 -3.95 -3.56 15.13
C ARG A 80 -3.28 -3.19 16.45
N LYS A 81 -2.68 -4.16 17.14
CA LYS A 81 -1.99 -3.95 18.41
C LYS A 81 -0.90 -2.90 18.28
N ASP A 82 -0.02 -3.03 17.26
CA ASP A 82 1.10 -2.12 17.04
C ASP A 82 0.61 -0.71 16.69
N LEU A 83 -0.46 -0.62 15.89
CA LEU A 83 -1.07 0.66 15.52
C LEU A 83 -1.68 1.37 16.73
N PHE A 84 -2.33 0.63 17.64
CA PHE A 84 -2.84 1.17 18.90
C PHE A 84 -1.73 1.60 19.87
N ALA A 85 -0.59 0.91 19.90
CA ALA A 85 0.56 1.28 20.70
C ALA A 85 1.13 2.67 20.32
N CYS A 86 0.89 3.11 19.08
CA CYS A 86 1.26 4.44 18.60
C CYS A 86 0.16 5.50 18.82
N ARG A 87 -0.83 5.25 19.70
CA ARG A 87 -1.92 6.20 19.95
C ARG A 87 -1.39 7.55 20.43
N GLY A 88 -1.97 8.63 19.88
CA GLY A 88 -1.54 10.00 20.17
C GLY A 88 -0.27 10.44 19.41
N LYS A 89 0.33 9.55 18.58
CA LYS A 89 1.48 9.88 17.74
C LYS A 89 1.11 9.73 16.27
N LEU A 90 1.74 10.53 15.41
CA LEU A 90 1.64 10.37 13.97
C LEU A 90 2.66 9.31 13.51
N PRO A 91 2.23 8.17 12.95
CA PRO A 91 3.16 7.24 12.30
C PRO A 91 3.89 7.91 11.13
N VAL A 92 5.13 7.52 10.90
CA VAL A 92 5.92 8.00 9.77
C VAL A 92 6.43 6.82 8.97
N GLU A 93 6.13 6.80 7.67
CA GLU A 93 6.79 5.90 6.74
C GLU A 93 8.18 6.44 6.43
N ASP A 94 9.21 5.75 6.91
CA ASP A 94 10.59 6.23 6.79
C ASP A 94 11.14 6.08 5.37
N ALA A 95 11.27 7.20 4.69
CA ALA A 95 11.88 7.31 3.37
C ALA A 95 13.33 7.86 3.41
N THR A 96 13.98 7.87 4.55
CA THR A 96 15.31 8.48 4.75
C THR A 96 16.38 7.85 3.86
N LYS A 97 16.30 6.54 3.61
CA LYS A 97 17.28 5.78 2.81
C LYS A 97 16.93 5.70 1.32
N THR A 98 15.94 6.43 0.87
CA THR A 98 15.47 6.35 -0.52
C THR A 98 15.59 7.69 -1.23
N ASN A 99 15.98 7.63 -2.52
CA ASN A 99 16.14 8.83 -3.35
C ASN A 99 14.96 9.06 -4.32
N TYR A 100 13.88 8.27 -4.21
CA TYR A 100 12.74 8.38 -5.11
C TYR A 100 11.70 9.38 -4.58
N ALA A 101 11.30 10.33 -5.43
CA ALA A 101 10.26 11.31 -5.09
C ALA A 101 8.92 10.67 -4.69
N SER A 102 8.56 9.53 -5.30
CA SER A 102 7.36 8.76 -4.93
C SER A 102 7.37 8.29 -3.47
N ASN A 103 8.55 8.07 -2.89
CA ASN A 103 8.66 7.67 -1.49
C ASN A 103 8.38 8.84 -0.54
N LEU A 104 8.59 10.09 -0.97
CA LEU A 104 8.23 11.26 -0.20
C LEU A 104 6.73 11.58 -0.24
N PHE A 105 6.01 11.06 -1.23
CA PHE A 105 4.55 11.09 -1.22
C PHE A 105 3.99 10.17 -0.10
N TRP A 106 4.40 8.90 -0.10
CA TRP A 106 3.93 7.93 0.89
C TRP A 106 4.54 8.14 2.28
N GLY A 107 5.80 8.53 2.35
CA GLY A 107 6.57 8.68 3.56
C GLY A 107 7.17 10.07 3.76
N ALA A 108 8.15 10.13 4.69
CA ALA A 108 8.97 11.29 4.92
C ALA A 108 10.40 10.86 5.28
N ARG A 109 11.37 11.68 4.95
CA ARG A 109 12.77 11.47 5.33
C ARG A 109 13.19 12.41 6.46
N LEU A 110 14.02 11.92 7.34
CA LEU A 110 14.62 12.72 8.39
C LEU A 110 15.68 13.65 7.78
N ILE A 111 15.55 14.93 8.04
CA ILE A 111 16.53 15.98 7.67
C ILE A 111 16.96 16.73 8.92
N GLU A 112 18.15 17.30 8.89
CA GLU A 112 18.66 18.17 9.94
C GLU A 112 18.88 19.58 9.40
N LEU A 113 18.30 20.56 10.07
CA LEU A 113 18.45 21.99 9.77
C LEU A 113 18.74 22.71 11.08
N GLU A 114 19.84 23.47 11.11
CA GLU A 114 20.25 24.28 12.28
C GLU A 114 20.28 23.45 13.58
N GLY A 115 20.80 22.23 13.52
CA GLY A 115 20.91 21.32 14.67
C GLY A 115 19.60 20.70 15.13
N LYS A 116 18.48 20.93 14.43
CA LYS A 116 17.18 20.34 14.72
C LYS A 116 16.79 19.32 13.66
N LYS A 117 16.10 18.28 14.06
CA LYS A 117 15.64 17.18 13.19
C LYS A 117 14.18 17.39 12.80
N TYR A 118 13.90 17.22 11.52
CA TYR A 118 12.58 17.37 10.92
C TYR A 118 12.29 16.21 9.98
N TYR A 119 11.01 15.86 9.85
CA TYR A 119 10.55 14.96 8.79
C TYR A 119 10.08 15.78 7.59
N PHE A 120 10.68 15.53 6.42
CA PHE A 120 10.34 16.17 5.15
C PHE A 120 9.68 15.16 4.20
N GLY A 121 8.44 15.42 3.79
CA GLY A 121 7.64 14.57 2.90
C GLY A 121 6.15 14.69 3.22
N CYS A 122 5.30 14.16 2.32
CA CYS A 122 3.85 14.21 2.48
C CYS A 122 3.35 13.25 3.57
N ASN A 123 4.07 12.14 3.79
CA ASN A 123 3.74 11.08 4.75
C ASN A 123 2.28 10.61 4.65
N VAL A 124 1.78 10.42 3.44
CA VAL A 124 0.39 10.02 3.19
C VAL A 124 0.06 8.73 3.92
N LEU A 125 0.96 7.73 3.86
CA LEU A 125 0.75 6.45 4.54
C LEU A 125 0.61 6.62 6.06
N GLY A 126 1.49 7.40 6.68
CA GLY A 126 1.40 7.67 8.12
C GLY A 126 0.11 8.36 8.53
N LYS A 127 -0.37 9.31 7.73
CA LYS A 127 -1.65 9.98 7.96
C LYS A 127 -2.83 9.02 7.83
N LEU A 128 -2.84 8.15 6.82
CA LEU A 128 -3.88 7.13 6.66
C LEU A 128 -3.88 6.12 7.81
N LEU A 129 -2.71 5.74 8.31
CA LEU A 129 -2.58 4.85 9.47
C LEU A 129 -3.14 5.51 10.74
N ALA A 130 -2.88 6.79 10.96
CA ALA A 130 -3.46 7.53 12.08
C ALA A 130 -4.98 7.60 11.99
N GLN A 131 -5.53 7.95 10.82
CA GLN A 131 -6.96 7.97 10.57
C GLN A 131 -7.61 6.59 10.76
N LEU A 132 -7.01 5.54 10.22
CA LEU A 132 -7.49 4.16 10.37
C LEU A 132 -7.58 3.75 11.85
N ARG A 133 -6.55 4.07 12.63
CA ARG A 133 -6.50 3.83 14.07
C ARG A 133 -7.61 4.57 14.81
N ASP A 134 -7.72 5.87 14.56
CA ASP A 134 -8.59 6.78 15.31
C ASP A 134 -10.07 6.56 14.93
N ASN A 135 -10.34 6.06 13.72
CA ASN A 135 -11.68 5.72 13.23
C ASN A 135 -12.04 4.22 13.40
N GLY A 136 -11.36 3.50 14.29
CA GLY A 136 -11.71 2.10 14.60
C GLY A 136 -11.56 1.14 13.43
N GLY A 137 -10.61 1.41 12.50
CA GLY A 137 -10.33 0.54 11.35
C GLY A 137 -11.12 0.88 10.09
N LYS A 138 -11.80 2.01 10.05
CA LYS A 138 -12.59 2.45 8.89
C LYS A 138 -11.97 3.68 8.23
N LEU A 139 -11.93 3.65 6.90
CA LEU A 139 -11.57 4.77 6.03
C LEU A 139 -12.63 4.87 4.92
N GLU A 140 -13.04 6.07 4.61
CA GLU A 140 -13.88 6.30 3.42
C GLU A 140 -13.00 6.21 2.17
N TYR A 141 -13.44 5.45 1.19
CA TYR A 141 -12.74 5.27 -0.10
C TYR A 141 -13.75 5.22 -1.24
N LYS A 142 -13.28 5.60 -2.41
CA LYS A 142 -14.03 5.50 -3.66
C LYS A 142 -13.15 4.85 -4.72
N LEU A 143 -13.55 3.67 -5.17
CA LEU A 143 -12.85 2.94 -6.23
C LEU A 143 -13.62 3.05 -7.54
N PRO A 144 -12.94 3.05 -8.70
CA PRO A 144 -13.58 2.95 -10.01
C PRO A 144 -14.37 1.64 -10.14
N GLU A 145 -15.53 1.71 -10.81
CA GLU A 145 -16.37 0.53 -11.05
C GLU A 145 -15.68 -0.52 -11.95
N ASP A 146 -14.79 -0.06 -12.81
CA ASP A 146 -14.00 -0.89 -13.72
C ASP A 146 -12.73 -1.47 -13.09
N LEU A 147 -12.50 -1.25 -11.79
CA LEU A 147 -11.37 -1.85 -11.10
C LEU A 147 -11.61 -3.35 -10.88
N HIS A 148 -10.83 -4.16 -11.55
CA HIS A 148 -10.91 -5.62 -11.47
C HIS A 148 -9.61 -6.22 -10.93
N LEU A 149 -9.75 -7.30 -10.15
CA LEU A 149 -8.65 -8.16 -9.77
C LEU A 149 -8.98 -9.60 -10.21
N PHE A 150 -8.05 -10.26 -10.88
CA PHE A 150 -8.26 -11.60 -11.47
C PHE A 150 -9.46 -11.68 -12.40
N GLY A 151 -9.75 -10.60 -13.15
CA GLY A 151 -10.89 -10.51 -14.06
C GLY A 151 -12.25 -10.39 -13.37
N LYS A 152 -12.29 -10.10 -12.08
CA LYS A 152 -13.52 -9.89 -11.30
C LYS A 152 -13.53 -8.51 -10.65
N PRO A 153 -14.71 -7.87 -10.51
CA PRO A 153 -14.83 -6.62 -9.75
C PRO A 153 -14.25 -6.74 -8.35
N VAL A 154 -13.72 -5.65 -7.82
CA VAL A 154 -13.19 -5.61 -6.45
C VAL A 154 -14.32 -5.87 -5.45
N ILE A 155 -14.05 -6.71 -4.46
CA ILE A 155 -14.97 -7.04 -3.37
C ILE A 155 -15.09 -5.83 -2.45
N ASN A 156 -16.31 -5.31 -2.26
CA ASN A 156 -16.56 -4.25 -1.29
C ASN A 156 -16.34 -4.72 0.17
N LEU A 157 -15.87 -3.81 1.03
CA LEU A 157 -15.63 -4.06 2.47
C LEU A 157 -16.80 -3.60 3.32
#